data_ce2839193e3deb27aac79238cc46d748
#
_entry.id   ce2839193e3deb27aac79238cc46d748
#
_cell.length_a   1.000
_cell.length_b   1.000
_cell.length_c   1.000
_cell.angle_alpha   90.00
_cell.angle_beta   90.00
_cell.angle_gamma   90.00
#
_symmetry.space_group_name_H-M   'P 1'
#
loop_
_entity.id
_entity.type
_entity.pdbx_description
1 polymer ?
#
loop_
_entity_poly.entity_id
_entity_poly.type
_entity_poly.pdbx_seq_one_letter_code
_entity_poly.pdbx_strand_id
1 'polypeptide(L)'
;MITVIFAAVLLVAFLGGLAHFLQRGLGDMSAALKQFGMFMLTKAPAGIIDLFKDDDGNGAKTWIQFGCFWFVISAIGGFLGAWHEYDAKALDSLASIGWSWENGDAMTLFNLTTLSAAVFSILLGGALVAHSRANGGRLASEANASLMAFGWFNVTLLSLVLPIFIEMGDFHYSLIGMVYAAMVSSMLVNSLLTNAQTDSPTGVSSWFLIMGLAAMIFGLAIDALGEITNQTTVVWMADAIVRGWVPLALMFSVGYHVVPKVTGHPIWSGSLTKASMLLLFVTVTPFFLSQSSTEPLLQSVGAILVTMGMFPILAFSVNMICTMRGDAGSVVHSPGAVAAIAAALLLPLFAVLAFFTGLNVMVGDASLASVATTVNMGYLYTIGGLFCLAVMFELYPLASGNRLAGTSAGLATWLVIFGG
;
A
#
# COMPACT_ATOMS: atom_id res chain seq x y z
N MET A 1 -9.65 13.54 24.64
CA MET A 1 -8.28 13.70 25.21
C MET A 1 -7.64 12.37 25.63
N ILE A 2 -8.29 11.54 26.44
CA ILE A 2 -7.74 10.24 26.89
C ILE A 2 -7.46 9.32 25.69
N THR A 3 -8.37 9.23 24.73
CA THR A 3 -8.23 8.40 23.52
C THR A 3 -7.07 8.84 22.64
N VAL A 4 -6.86 10.15 22.48
CA VAL A 4 -5.73 10.71 21.71
C VAL A 4 -4.41 10.39 22.40
N ILE A 5 -4.35 10.52 23.75
CA ILE A 5 -3.18 10.14 24.54
C ILE A 5 -2.90 8.64 24.41
N PHE A 6 -3.95 7.81 24.48
CA PHE A 6 -3.81 6.37 24.34
C PHE A 6 -3.30 5.98 22.96
N ALA A 7 -3.87 6.57 21.88
CA ALA A 7 -3.40 6.36 20.51
C ALA A 7 -1.95 6.83 20.31
N ALA A 8 -1.57 7.98 20.89
CA ALA A 8 -0.21 8.48 20.85
C ALA A 8 0.76 7.54 21.61
N VAL A 9 0.36 7.01 22.77
CA VAL A 9 1.17 6.01 23.52
C VAL A 9 1.33 4.74 22.71
N LEU A 10 0.27 4.24 22.07
CA LEU A 10 0.36 3.08 21.17
C LEU A 10 1.28 3.35 19.98
N LEU A 11 1.22 4.53 19.38
CA LEU A 11 2.11 4.91 18.30
C LEU A 11 3.58 4.93 18.76
N VAL A 12 3.87 5.54 19.91
CA VAL A 12 5.22 5.56 20.48
C VAL A 12 5.71 4.15 20.83
N ALA A 13 4.84 3.31 21.38
CA ALA A 13 5.16 1.90 21.66
C ALA A 13 5.45 1.12 20.38
N PHE A 14 4.66 1.33 19.32
CA PHE A 14 4.88 0.73 18.03
C PHE A 14 6.20 1.19 17.38
N LEU A 15 6.49 2.48 17.42
CA LEU A 15 7.76 3.05 16.94
C LEU A 15 8.96 2.53 17.72
N GLY A 16 8.84 2.44 19.06
CA GLY A 16 9.86 1.86 19.92
C GLY A 16 10.10 0.39 19.63
N GLY A 17 9.03 -0.38 19.42
CA GLY A 17 9.09 -1.76 18.98
C GLY A 17 9.78 -1.89 17.63
N LEU A 18 9.42 -1.07 16.65
CA LEU A 18 10.03 -1.01 15.33
C LEU A 18 11.53 -0.72 15.40
N ALA A 19 11.93 0.30 16.15
CA ALA A 19 13.34 0.64 16.34
C ALA A 19 14.13 -0.51 17.00
N HIS A 20 13.55 -1.15 18.02
CA HIS A 20 14.14 -2.30 18.68
C HIS A 20 14.33 -3.50 17.73
N PHE A 21 13.34 -3.74 16.88
CA PHE A 21 13.39 -4.73 15.81
C PHE A 21 14.52 -4.48 14.81
N LEU A 22 14.63 -3.25 14.35
CA LEU A 22 15.68 -2.85 13.40
C LEU A 22 17.10 -2.97 13.98
N GLN A 23 17.23 -2.86 15.31
CA GLN A 23 18.51 -3.02 16.00
C GLN A 23 18.91 -4.47 16.23
N ARG A 24 17.99 -5.33 16.67
CA ARG A 24 18.28 -6.71 17.07
C ARG A 24 18.11 -7.75 15.96
N GLY A 25 17.37 -7.43 14.92
CA GLY A 25 16.99 -8.41 13.90
C GLY A 25 15.84 -9.31 14.36
N LEU A 26 15.33 -10.15 13.43
CA LEU A 26 14.16 -11.03 13.67
C LEU A 26 14.49 -12.34 14.39
N GLY A 27 15.76 -12.59 14.72
CA GLY A 27 16.22 -13.91 15.19
C GLY A 27 15.44 -14.49 16.39
N ASP A 28 15.35 -13.75 17.46
CA ASP A 28 14.73 -14.25 18.71
C ASP A 28 13.20 -14.27 18.66
N MET A 29 12.59 -13.34 17.92
CA MET A 29 11.15 -13.27 17.80
C MET A 29 10.62 -14.24 16.73
N SER A 30 11.46 -14.64 15.77
CA SER A 30 11.06 -15.62 14.76
C SER A 30 10.69 -16.96 15.38
N ALA A 31 11.36 -17.39 16.44
CA ALA A 31 11.08 -18.65 17.12
C ALA A 31 9.72 -18.64 17.84
N ALA A 32 9.39 -17.60 18.58
CA ALA A 32 8.12 -17.47 19.29
C ALA A 32 6.94 -17.28 18.31
N LEU A 33 7.10 -16.44 17.29
CA LEU A 33 6.10 -16.24 16.25
C LEU A 33 5.94 -17.47 15.35
N LYS A 34 7.03 -18.21 15.09
CA LYS A 34 6.96 -19.50 14.39
C LYS A 34 6.10 -20.50 15.15
N GLN A 35 6.30 -20.64 16.47
CA GLN A 35 5.48 -21.51 17.32
C GLN A 35 4.02 -21.07 17.34
N PHE A 36 3.75 -19.77 17.45
CA PHE A 36 2.40 -19.22 17.41
C PHE A 36 1.75 -19.40 16.03
N GLY A 37 2.45 -19.09 14.97
CA GLY A 37 1.97 -19.25 13.59
C GLY A 37 1.73 -20.72 13.22
N MET A 38 2.63 -21.63 13.62
CA MET A 38 2.45 -23.09 13.45
C MET A 38 1.24 -23.61 14.26
N PHE A 39 1.04 -23.09 15.46
CA PHE A 39 -0.16 -23.39 16.24
C PHE A 39 -1.44 -22.95 15.51
N MET A 40 -1.46 -21.71 14.98
CA MET A 40 -2.60 -21.20 14.21
C MET A 40 -2.85 -22.01 12.94
N LEU A 41 -1.81 -22.29 12.15
CA LEU A 41 -1.92 -23.08 10.91
C LEU A 41 -2.33 -24.54 11.17
N THR A 42 -1.87 -25.16 12.25
CA THR A 42 -2.22 -26.55 12.59
C THR A 42 -3.59 -26.70 13.24
N LYS A 43 -4.14 -25.63 13.82
CA LYS A 43 -5.46 -25.62 14.49
C LYS A 43 -6.56 -24.99 13.64
N ALA A 44 -6.22 -24.30 12.53
CA ALA A 44 -7.24 -23.84 11.58
C ALA A 44 -8.01 -25.03 11.01
N PRO A 45 -9.35 -24.92 10.82
CA PRO A 45 -10.15 -25.98 10.22
C PRO A 45 -9.59 -26.31 8.82
N ALA A 46 -9.07 -27.53 8.66
CA ALA A 46 -8.44 -27.99 7.43
C ALA A 46 -9.32 -27.81 6.18
N GLY A 47 -10.64 -27.99 6.32
CA GLY A 47 -11.56 -27.95 5.22
C GLY A 47 -11.72 -26.63 4.46
N ILE A 48 -11.35 -25.49 5.04
CA ILE A 48 -11.38 -24.19 4.33
C ILE A 48 -10.07 -23.98 3.55
N ILE A 49 -8.96 -24.47 4.06
CA ILE A 49 -7.64 -24.35 3.43
C ILE A 49 -7.55 -25.26 2.21
N ASP A 50 -8.19 -26.43 2.24
CA ASP A 50 -8.19 -27.40 1.14
C ASP A 50 -8.97 -26.93 -0.11
N LEU A 51 -9.81 -25.88 0.02
CA LEU A 51 -10.49 -25.25 -1.12
C LEU A 51 -9.53 -24.48 -2.03
N PHE A 52 -8.35 -24.11 -1.54
CA PHE A 52 -7.36 -23.33 -2.27
C PHE A 52 -6.13 -24.20 -2.53
N LYS A 53 -5.67 -24.16 -3.78
CA LYS A 53 -4.44 -24.87 -4.15
C LYS A 53 -3.22 -24.25 -3.47
N ASP A 54 -2.37 -25.09 -2.90
CA ASP A 54 -1.11 -24.70 -2.28
C ASP A 54 0.08 -24.78 -3.29
N ASP A 55 -0.20 -24.48 -4.57
CA ASP A 55 0.80 -24.44 -5.63
C ASP A 55 1.68 -23.21 -5.50
N ASP A 56 2.96 -23.33 -5.81
CA ASP A 56 3.97 -22.27 -5.68
C ASP A 56 3.55 -20.98 -6.42
N GLY A 57 3.53 -19.86 -5.72
CA GLY A 57 3.16 -18.56 -6.23
C GLY A 57 1.66 -18.31 -6.40
N ASN A 58 0.79 -19.27 -6.07
CA ASN A 58 -0.65 -19.13 -6.25
C ASN A 58 -1.23 -18.01 -5.37
N GLY A 59 -0.77 -17.85 -4.15
CA GLY A 59 -1.19 -16.79 -3.25
C GLY A 59 -0.92 -15.40 -3.83
N ALA A 60 0.33 -15.15 -4.19
CA ALA A 60 0.72 -13.87 -4.79
C ALA A 60 0.03 -13.61 -6.12
N LYS A 61 -0.11 -14.62 -6.98
CA LYS A 61 -0.84 -14.55 -8.24
C LYS A 61 -2.30 -14.12 -8.02
N THR A 62 -2.99 -14.70 -7.04
CA THR A 62 -4.39 -14.40 -6.72
C THR A 62 -4.56 -12.94 -6.28
N TRP A 63 -3.67 -12.43 -5.42
CA TRP A 63 -3.65 -11.02 -5.03
C TRP A 63 -3.50 -10.09 -6.24
N ILE A 64 -2.55 -10.36 -7.13
CA ILE A 64 -2.33 -9.55 -8.33
C ILE A 64 -3.55 -9.58 -9.27
N GLN A 65 -4.14 -10.76 -9.49
CA GLN A 65 -5.31 -10.91 -10.36
C GLN A 65 -6.54 -10.14 -9.86
N PHE A 66 -6.86 -10.22 -8.56
CA PHE A 66 -7.93 -9.42 -7.97
C PHE A 66 -7.62 -7.93 -7.97
N GLY A 67 -6.37 -7.55 -7.76
CA GLY A 67 -5.93 -6.17 -7.90
C GLY A 67 -6.12 -5.64 -9.34
N CYS A 68 -5.78 -6.44 -10.35
CA CYS A 68 -6.03 -6.08 -11.76
C CYS A 68 -7.53 -5.90 -12.05
N PHE A 69 -8.39 -6.74 -11.46
CA PHE A 69 -9.84 -6.56 -11.59
C PHE A 69 -10.28 -5.20 -11.03
N TRP A 70 -9.85 -4.86 -9.82
CA TRP A 70 -10.16 -3.56 -9.22
C TRP A 70 -9.57 -2.39 -10.01
N PHE A 71 -8.42 -2.58 -10.62
CA PHE A 71 -7.79 -1.56 -11.46
C PHE A 71 -8.64 -1.23 -12.69
N VAL A 72 -9.22 -2.26 -13.33
CA VAL A 72 -10.16 -2.08 -14.47
C VAL A 72 -11.42 -1.36 -13.99
N ILE A 73 -12.00 -1.75 -12.86
CA ILE A 73 -13.19 -1.09 -12.31
C ILE A 73 -12.89 0.38 -11.97
N SER A 74 -11.74 0.66 -11.35
CA SER A 74 -11.32 2.03 -11.04
C SER A 74 -11.11 2.86 -12.32
N ALA A 75 -10.52 2.29 -13.36
CA ALA A 75 -10.32 2.97 -14.63
C ALA A 75 -11.68 3.32 -15.35
N ILE A 76 -12.64 2.38 -15.31
CA ILE A 76 -14.00 2.62 -15.80
C ILE A 76 -14.66 3.74 -14.98
N GLY A 77 -14.57 3.66 -13.65
CA GLY A 77 -15.10 4.67 -12.74
C GLY A 77 -14.49 6.06 -13.00
N GLY A 78 -13.16 6.13 -13.16
CA GLY A 78 -12.47 7.38 -13.49
C GLY A 78 -12.92 7.97 -14.82
N PHE A 79 -13.09 7.12 -15.84
CA PHE A 79 -13.62 7.57 -17.14
C PHE A 79 -15.05 8.12 -17.04
N LEU A 80 -15.94 7.41 -16.34
CA LEU A 80 -17.32 7.85 -16.13
C LEU A 80 -17.38 9.16 -15.32
N GLY A 81 -16.55 9.30 -14.30
CA GLY A 81 -16.44 10.53 -13.51
C GLY A 81 -16.00 11.73 -14.36
N ALA A 82 -14.93 11.55 -15.14
CA ALA A 82 -14.45 12.59 -16.05
C ALA A 82 -15.49 12.95 -17.14
N TRP A 83 -16.24 11.97 -17.64
CA TRP A 83 -17.32 12.22 -18.59
C TRP A 83 -18.48 13.02 -17.97
N HIS A 84 -18.89 12.66 -16.74
CA HIS A 84 -19.90 13.42 -16.01
C HIS A 84 -19.46 14.87 -15.70
N GLU A 85 -18.18 15.06 -15.40
CA GLU A 85 -17.61 16.40 -15.16
C GLU A 85 -17.61 17.26 -16.44
N TYR A 86 -17.40 16.66 -17.61
CA TYR A 86 -17.48 17.32 -18.90
C TYR A 86 -18.91 17.60 -19.35
N ASP A 87 -19.84 16.67 -19.13
CA ASP A 87 -21.26 16.79 -19.45
C ASP A 87 -22.11 16.24 -18.29
N ALA A 88 -22.68 17.14 -17.48
CA ALA A 88 -23.48 16.78 -16.33
C ALA A 88 -24.70 15.90 -16.64
N LYS A 89 -25.13 15.85 -17.91
CA LYS A 89 -26.26 15.02 -18.37
C LYS A 89 -25.83 13.67 -18.97
N ALA A 90 -24.55 13.44 -19.12
CA ALA A 90 -24.02 12.25 -19.79
C ALA A 90 -24.49 10.93 -19.16
N LEU A 91 -24.73 10.94 -17.83
CA LEU A 91 -25.10 9.75 -17.06
C LEU A 91 -26.58 9.73 -16.61
N ASP A 92 -27.41 10.68 -17.07
CA ASP A 92 -28.84 10.75 -16.72
C ASP A 92 -29.59 9.45 -17.07
N SER A 93 -29.17 8.75 -18.13
CA SER A 93 -29.74 7.47 -18.52
C SER A 93 -29.54 6.38 -17.47
N LEU A 94 -28.49 6.46 -16.65
CA LEU A 94 -28.20 5.51 -15.56
C LEU A 94 -29.10 5.76 -14.35
N ALA A 95 -29.67 6.97 -14.20
CA ALA A 95 -30.65 7.26 -13.15
C ALA A 95 -31.91 6.38 -13.27
N SER A 96 -32.24 5.90 -14.48
CA SER A 96 -33.35 5.00 -14.72
C SER A 96 -33.19 3.62 -14.06
N ILE A 97 -31.97 3.22 -13.70
CA ILE A 97 -31.67 1.97 -12.97
C ILE A 97 -31.40 2.20 -11.49
N GLY A 98 -31.75 3.38 -10.96
CA GLY A 98 -31.63 3.72 -9.55
C GLY A 98 -30.24 4.29 -9.15
N TRP A 99 -29.40 4.58 -10.12
CA TRP A 99 -28.09 5.21 -9.89
C TRP A 99 -28.17 6.71 -10.15
N SER A 100 -28.24 7.50 -9.08
CA SER A 100 -28.07 8.95 -9.21
C SER A 100 -26.61 9.31 -9.02
N TRP A 101 -26.04 9.87 -10.06
CA TRP A 101 -24.65 10.37 -10.09
C TRP A 101 -24.59 11.85 -9.66
N GLU A 102 -25.65 12.35 -9.06
CA GLU A 102 -25.76 13.74 -8.63
C GLU A 102 -24.76 14.12 -7.54
N ASN A 103 -24.14 13.14 -6.88
CA ASN A 103 -23.14 13.37 -5.86
C ASN A 103 -21.74 13.05 -6.41
N GLY A 104 -21.01 14.07 -6.90
CA GLY A 104 -19.60 13.96 -7.27
C GLY A 104 -18.73 13.32 -6.19
N ASP A 105 -19.12 13.48 -4.93
CA ASP A 105 -18.49 12.85 -3.76
C ASP A 105 -18.58 11.33 -3.79
N ALA A 106 -19.73 10.75 -4.17
CA ALA A 106 -19.89 9.28 -4.24
C ALA A 106 -19.00 8.67 -5.31
N MET A 107 -18.84 9.34 -6.46
CA MET A 107 -17.99 8.87 -7.54
C MET A 107 -16.51 8.98 -7.20
N THR A 108 -16.11 10.08 -6.57
CA THR A 108 -14.76 10.27 -6.06
C THR A 108 -14.42 9.20 -5.02
N LEU A 109 -15.34 8.90 -4.09
CA LEU A 109 -15.15 7.87 -3.08
C LEU A 109 -15.06 6.48 -3.70
N PHE A 110 -15.91 6.16 -4.68
CA PHE A 110 -15.88 4.90 -5.42
C PHE A 110 -14.53 4.72 -6.12
N ASN A 111 -14.08 5.71 -6.87
CA ASN A 111 -12.78 5.68 -7.53
C ASN A 111 -11.63 5.54 -6.54
N LEU A 112 -11.63 6.30 -5.47
CA LEU A 112 -10.57 6.25 -4.46
C LEU A 112 -10.55 4.89 -3.76
N THR A 113 -11.70 4.31 -3.41
CA THR A 113 -11.79 3.01 -2.78
C THR A 113 -11.34 1.89 -3.71
N THR A 114 -11.82 1.86 -4.95
CA THR A 114 -11.45 0.82 -5.93
C THR A 114 -10.00 0.95 -6.36
N LEU A 115 -9.49 2.16 -6.52
CA LEU A 115 -8.08 2.40 -6.83
C LEU A 115 -7.17 1.97 -5.69
N SER A 116 -7.52 2.31 -4.45
CA SER A 116 -6.75 1.89 -3.28
C SER A 116 -6.74 0.37 -3.15
N ALA A 117 -7.87 -0.31 -3.38
CA ALA A 117 -7.97 -1.76 -3.38
C ALA A 117 -7.10 -2.39 -4.48
N ALA A 118 -7.09 -1.80 -5.69
CA ALA A 118 -6.27 -2.25 -6.80
C ALA A 118 -4.78 -2.13 -6.49
N VAL A 119 -4.34 -0.93 -6.12
CA VAL A 119 -2.93 -0.64 -5.83
C VAL A 119 -2.43 -1.49 -4.68
N PHE A 120 -3.18 -1.56 -3.58
CA PHE A 120 -2.80 -2.40 -2.43
C PHE A 120 -2.67 -3.87 -2.81
N SER A 121 -3.67 -4.43 -3.50
CA SER A 121 -3.66 -5.86 -3.85
C SER A 121 -2.53 -6.21 -4.81
N ILE A 122 -2.27 -5.40 -5.83
CA ILE A 122 -1.17 -5.64 -6.78
C ILE A 122 0.19 -5.50 -6.08
N LEU A 123 0.39 -4.45 -5.29
CA LEU A 123 1.64 -4.21 -4.59
C LEU A 123 1.90 -5.29 -3.53
N LEU A 124 0.88 -5.68 -2.76
CA LEU A 124 1.00 -6.76 -1.79
C LEU A 124 1.35 -8.08 -2.49
N GLY A 125 0.66 -8.44 -3.58
CA GLY A 125 0.99 -9.61 -4.37
C GLY A 125 2.42 -9.58 -4.89
N GLY A 126 2.88 -8.43 -5.40
CA GLY A 126 4.27 -8.23 -5.84
C GLY A 126 5.28 -8.37 -4.69
N ALA A 127 5.00 -7.77 -3.54
CA ALA A 127 5.85 -7.88 -2.36
C ALA A 127 5.92 -9.31 -1.83
N LEU A 128 4.82 -10.08 -1.91
CA LEU A 128 4.78 -11.51 -1.56
C LEU A 128 5.64 -12.34 -2.52
N VAL A 129 5.63 -12.06 -3.84
CA VAL A 129 6.55 -12.71 -4.79
C VAL A 129 8.00 -12.40 -4.42
N ALA A 130 8.32 -11.14 -4.17
CA ALA A 130 9.66 -10.71 -3.80
C ALA A 130 10.12 -11.42 -2.50
N HIS A 131 9.23 -11.50 -1.52
CA HIS A 131 9.47 -12.14 -0.23
C HIS A 131 9.66 -13.65 -0.35
N SER A 132 8.78 -14.35 -1.08
CA SER A 132 8.90 -15.80 -1.28
C SER A 132 10.21 -16.16 -2.01
N ARG A 133 10.57 -15.38 -3.04
CA ARG A 133 11.83 -15.60 -3.79
C ARG A 133 13.10 -15.38 -2.95
N ALA A 134 13.05 -14.47 -2.00
CA ALA A 134 14.14 -14.26 -1.05
C ALA A 134 14.24 -15.37 0.01
N ASN A 135 13.16 -16.15 0.23
CA ASN A 135 13.03 -17.11 1.33
C ASN A 135 12.64 -18.53 0.85
N GLY A 136 13.31 -19.06 -0.14
CA GLY A 136 13.14 -20.46 -0.57
C GLY A 136 12.17 -20.70 -1.72
N GLY A 137 11.57 -19.65 -2.28
CA GLY A 137 10.81 -19.70 -3.53
C GLY A 137 9.30 -19.81 -3.38
N ARG A 138 8.77 -20.13 -2.18
CA ARG A 138 7.33 -20.20 -1.89
C ARG A 138 6.99 -19.57 -0.56
N LEU A 139 5.72 -19.21 -0.37
CA LEU A 139 5.18 -18.80 0.93
C LEU A 139 5.03 -20.00 1.87
N ALA A 140 4.97 -19.75 3.17
CA ALA A 140 4.71 -20.80 4.17
C ALA A 140 3.35 -21.50 3.90
N SER A 141 2.36 -20.74 3.43
CA SER A 141 1.10 -21.28 2.93
C SER A 141 0.57 -20.41 1.78
N GLU A 142 0.63 -20.92 0.57
CA GLU A 142 0.07 -20.29 -0.62
C GLU A 142 -1.47 -20.30 -0.58
N ALA A 143 -2.06 -21.38 -0.06
CA ALA A 143 -3.50 -21.50 0.13
C ALA A 143 -4.06 -20.44 1.08
N ASN A 144 -3.38 -20.16 2.19
CA ASN A 144 -3.76 -19.07 3.10
C ASN A 144 -3.70 -17.72 2.40
N ALA A 145 -2.64 -17.43 1.65
CA ALA A 145 -2.50 -16.17 0.92
C ALA A 145 -3.62 -16.00 -0.14
N SER A 146 -4.00 -17.07 -0.85
CA SER A 146 -5.11 -17.07 -1.81
C SER A 146 -6.46 -16.86 -1.12
N LEU A 147 -6.70 -17.50 0.02
CA LEU A 147 -7.92 -17.32 0.83
C LEU A 147 -8.05 -15.87 1.31
N MET A 148 -6.96 -15.26 1.79
CA MET A 148 -6.97 -13.87 2.23
C MET A 148 -7.22 -12.90 1.05
N ALA A 149 -6.66 -13.17 -0.12
CA ALA A 149 -6.94 -12.40 -1.34
C ALA A 149 -8.41 -12.45 -1.73
N PHE A 150 -9.00 -13.64 -1.71
CA PHE A 150 -10.42 -13.84 -1.98
C PHE A 150 -11.30 -13.16 -0.92
N GLY A 151 -10.95 -13.28 0.35
CA GLY A 151 -11.64 -12.58 1.45
C GLY A 151 -11.59 -11.07 1.26
N TRP A 152 -10.40 -10.53 1.00
CA TRP A 152 -10.20 -9.10 0.73
C TRP A 152 -11.06 -8.60 -0.42
N PHE A 153 -11.06 -9.33 -1.54
CA PHE A 153 -11.88 -9.01 -2.71
C PHE A 153 -13.37 -8.93 -2.35
N ASN A 154 -13.88 -9.96 -1.64
CA ASN A 154 -15.30 -10.01 -1.28
C ASN A 154 -15.70 -8.94 -0.26
N VAL A 155 -14.86 -8.66 0.74
CA VAL A 155 -15.14 -7.60 1.72
C VAL A 155 -15.12 -6.22 1.05
N THR A 156 -14.18 -5.97 0.13
CA THR A 156 -14.17 -4.75 -0.67
C THR A 156 -15.43 -4.62 -1.53
N LEU A 157 -15.84 -5.71 -2.19
CA LEU A 157 -17.08 -5.73 -2.98
C LEU A 157 -18.30 -5.43 -2.09
N LEU A 158 -18.38 -6.07 -0.94
CA LEU A 158 -19.47 -5.83 0.02
C LEU A 158 -19.48 -4.39 0.54
N SER A 159 -18.32 -3.82 0.84
CA SER A 159 -18.23 -2.43 1.32
C SER A 159 -18.70 -1.40 0.28
N LEU A 160 -18.64 -1.73 -1.01
CA LEU A 160 -19.15 -0.90 -2.09
C LEU A 160 -20.64 -1.12 -2.37
N VAL A 161 -21.13 -2.35 -2.18
CA VAL A 161 -22.50 -2.73 -2.53
C VAL A 161 -23.47 -2.51 -1.38
N LEU A 162 -23.06 -2.80 -0.14
CA LEU A 162 -23.95 -2.67 1.03
C LEU A 162 -24.55 -1.27 1.22
N PRO A 163 -23.81 -0.16 1.04
CA PRO A 163 -24.37 1.19 1.19
C PRO A 163 -25.52 1.51 0.23
N ILE A 164 -25.66 0.76 -0.87
CA ILE A 164 -26.77 0.92 -1.82
C ILE A 164 -28.10 0.39 -1.23
N PHE A 165 -28.02 -0.62 -0.36
CA PHE A 165 -29.19 -1.32 0.16
C PHE A 165 -29.51 -1.00 1.62
N ILE A 166 -28.51 -0.61 2.40
CA ILE A 166 -28.64 -0.33 3.83
C ILE A 166 -27.90 0.96 4.18
N GLU A 167 -28.42 1.69 5.15
CA GLU A 167 -27.73 2.83 5.72
C GLU A 167 -26.56 2.34 6.58
N MET A 168 -25.34 2.68 6.16
CA MET A 168 -24.10 2.29 6.84
C MET A 168 -23.72 3.36 7.86
N GLY A 169 -23.65 2.99 9.12
CA GLY A 169 -23.11 3.84 10.20
C GLY A 169 -21.67 3.43 10.58
N ASP A 170 -21.06 4.23 11.45
CA ASP A 170 -19.68 4.09 11.91
C ASP A 170 -19.35 2.69 12.44
N PHE A 171 -20.30 2.05 13.12
CA PHE A 171 -20.16 0.66 13.59
C PHE A 171 -19.95 -0.33 12.45
N HIS A 172 -20.64 -0.16 11.31
CA HIS A 172 -20.49 -1.06 10.17
C HIS A 172 -19.10 -0.91 9.52
N TYR A 173 -18.64 0.34 9.36
CA TYR A 173 -17.29 0.60 8.83
C TYR A 173 -16.20 0.08 9.75
N SER A 174 -16.35 0.26 11.07
CA SER A 174 -15.43 -0.30 12.07
C SER A 174 -15.37 -1.83 12.01
N LEU A 175 -16.52 -2.50 11.81
CA LEU A 175 -16.55 -3.97 11.66
C LEU A 175 -15.81 -4.42 10.40
N ILE A 176 -16.02 -3.74 9.27
CA ILE A 176 -15.28 -3.99 8.01
C ILE A 176 -13.78 -3.79 8.23
N GLY A 177 -13.37 -2.71 8.90
CA GLY A 177 -11.98 -2.46 9.27
C GLY A 177 -11.36 -3.57 10.10
N MET A 178 -12.09 -4.10 11.09
CA MET A 178 -11.63 -5.23 11.90
C MET A 178 -11.47 -6.52 11.08
N VAL A 179 -12.35 -6.78 10.12
CA VAL A 179 -12.22 -7.94 9.22
C VAL A 179 -10.98 -7.80 8.34
N TYR A 180 -10.71 -6.60 7.80
CA TYR A 180 -9.48 -6.33 7.07
C TYR A 180 -8.24 -6.53 7.97
N ALA A 181 -8.27 -6.03 9.20
CA ALA A 181 -7.17 -6.21 10.15
C ALA A 181 -6.88 -7.70 10.44
N ALA A 182 -7.91 -8.52 10.58
CA ALA A 182 -7.78 -9.96 10.76
C ALA A 182 -7.12 -10.65 9.54
N MET A 183 -7.54 -10.28 8.31
CA MET A 183 -6.95 -10.81 7.08
C MET A 183 -5.48 -10.39 6.94
N VAL A 184 -5.15 -9.12 7.20
CA VAL A 184 -3.77 -8.62 7.14
C VAL A 184 -2.91 -9.27 8.23
N SER A 185 -3.48 -9.54 9.42
CA SER A 185 -2.79 -10.27 10.50
C SER A 185 -2.42 -11.70 10.06
N SER A 186 -3.32 -12.39 9.37
CA SER A 186 -3.05 -13.70 8.78
C SER A 186 -1.92 -13.64 7.74
N MET A 187 -1.90 -12.60 6.90
CA MET A 187 -0.83 -12.39 5.92
C MET A 187 0.50 -12.05 6.59
N LEU A 188 0.49 -11.27 7.67
CA LEU A 188 1.70 -10.99 8.46
C LEU A 188 2.29 -12.28 9.04
N VAL A 189 1.45 -13.12 9.66
CA VAL A 189 1.88 -14.42 10.20
C VAL A 189 2.45 -15.30 9.09
N ASN A 190 1.79 -15.41 7.95
CA ASN A 190 2.29 -16.17 6.80
C ASN A 190 3.66 -15.66 6.32
N SER A 191 3.84 -14.33 6.23
CA SER A 191 5.12 -13.73 5.84
C SER A 191 6.23 -13.99 6.88
N LEU A 192 5.93 -13.91 8.16
CA LEU A 192 6.88 -14.22 9.23
C LEU A 192 7.30 -15.70 9.21
N LEU A 193 6.35 -16.61 8.98
CA LEU A 193 6.62 -18.03 8.82
C LEU A 193 7.46 -18.32 7.58
N THR A 194 7.18 -17.65 6.47
CA THR A 194 7.98 -17.74 5.24
C THR A 194 9.43 -17.33 5.50
N ASN A 195 9.63 -16.22 6.21
CA ASN A 195 10.96 -15.75 6.57
C ASN A 195 11.69 -16.71 7.51
N ALA A 196 10.97 -17.41 8.39
CA ALA A 196 11.54 -18.37 9.33
C ALA A 196 11.89 -19.75 8.72
N GLN A 197 11.49 -20.01 7.45
CA GLN A 197 11.85 -21.25 6.76
C GLN A 197 13.31 -21.29 6.28
N THR A 198 13.98 -20.16 6.24
CA THR A 198 15.36 -20.04 5.81
C THR A 198 16.23 -19.46 6.92
N ASP A 199 17.51 -19.89 6.96
CA ASP A 199 18.50 -19.31 7.87
C ASP A 199 19.11 -18.02 7.30
N SER A 200 18.66 -17.60 6.10
CA SER A 200 19.15 -16.39 5.45
C SER A 200 18.72 -15.13 6.21
N PRO A 201 19.57 -14.08 6.26
CA PRO A 201 19.16 -12.80 6.82
C PRO A 201 18.00 -12.21 6.02
N THR A 202 17.02 -11.66 6.71
CA THR A 202 15.84 -11.03 6.08
C THR A 202 16.25 -9.93 5.11
N GLY A 203 15.87 -10.08 3.85
CA GLY A 203 16.14 -9.10 2.80
C GLY A 203 15.38 -7.78 3.00
N VAL A 204 15.88 -6.70 2.41
CA VAL A 204 15.28 -5.36 2.51
C VAL A 204 13.83 -5.34 2.05
N SER A 205 13.53 -5.98 0.92
CA SER A 205 12.16 -6.10 0.40
C SER A 205 11.23 -6.77 1.40
N SER A 206 11.67 -7.87 2.02
CA SER A 206 10.91 -8.58 3.06
C SER A 206 10.65 -7.72 4.30
N TRP A 207 11.62 -6.90 4.71
CA TRP A 207 11.45 -5.98 5.82
C TRP A 207 10.35 -4.95 5.55
N PHE A 208 10.35 -4.33 4.37
CA PHE A 208 9.31 -3.36 4.00
C PHE A 208 7.93 -4.01 3.92
N LEU A 209 7.82 -5.25 3.44
CA LEU A 209 6.56 -6.00 3.45
C LEU A 209 6.06 -6.25 4.89
N ILE A 210 6.89 -6.85 5.74
CA ILE A 210 6.51 -7.19 7.13
C ILE A 210 6.10 -5.93 7.89
N MET A 211 6.87 -4.86 7.76
CA MET A 211 6.58 -3.58 8.41
C MET A 211 5.31 -2.93 7.84
N GLY A 212 5.09 -3.00 6.52
CA GLY A 212 3.87 -2.52 5.89
C GLY A 212 2.62 -3.23 6.40
N LEU A 213 2.66 -4.56 6.51
CA LEU A 213 1.56 -5.35 7.07
C LEU A 213 1.32 -5.03 8.55
N ALA A 214 2.38 -4.93 9.36
CA ALA A 214 2.27 -4.57 10.78
C ALA A 214 1.66 -3.16 10.98
N ALA A 215 2.10 -2.18 10.17
CA ALA A 215 1.56 -0.84 10.20
C ALA A 215 0.08 -0.79 9.76
N MET A 216 -0.30 -1.61 8.78
CA MET A 216 -1.69 -1.68 8.33
C MET A 216 -2.61 -2.23 9.42
N ILE A 217 -2.20 -3.30 10.12
CA ILE A 217 -2.95 -3.84 11.26
C ILE A 217 -3.12 -2.77 12.33
N PHE A 218 -2.03 -2.06 12.65
CA PHE A 218 -2.05 -1.00 13.64
C PHE A 218 -2.98 0.15 13.20
N GLY A 219 -2.87 0.61 11.95
CA GLY A 219 -3.72 1.66 11.39
C GLY A 219 -5.20 1.29 11.44
N LEU A 220 -5.57 0.10 10.97
CA LEU A 220 -6.96 -0.39 10.99
C LEU A 220 -7.50 -0.54 12.42
N ALA A 221 -6.67 -0.96 13.38
CA ALA A 221 -7.09 -1.09 14.77
C ALA A 221 -7.37 0.27 15.43
N ILE A 222 -6.51 1.27 15.17
CA ILE A 222 -6.75 2.63 15.71
C ILE A 222 -7.85 3.37 14.96
N ASP A 223 -8.09 3.06 13.68
CA ASP A 223 -9.24 3.56 12.92
C ASP A 223 -10.56 3.13 13.58
N ALA A 224 -10.72 1.83 13.79
CA ALA A 224 -11.88 1.29 14.51
C ALA A 224 -12.06 1.91 15.91
N LEU A 225 -10.95 2.15 16.63
CA LEU A 225 -10.99 2.84 17.92
C LEU A 225 -11.46 4.30 17.78
N GLY A 226 -10.97 4.99 16.77
CA GLY A 226 -11.34 6.38 16.47
C GLY A 226 -12.83 6.54 16.13
N GLU A 227 -13.35 5.67 15.28
CA GLU A 227 -14.76 5.62 14.90
C GLU A 227 -15.66 5.32 16.10
N ILE A 228 -15.39 4.24 16.86
CA ILE A 228 -16.18 3.87 18.05
C ILE A 228 -16.18 4.97 19.11
N THR A 229 -15.10 5.72 19.24
CA THR A 229 -14.96 6.79 20.24
C THR A 229 -15.31 8.17 19.69
N ASN A 230 -15.71 8.30 18.43
CA ASN A 230 -15.98 9.56 17.74
C ASN A 230 -14.80 10.56 17.84
N GLN A 231 -13.57 10.06 17.73
CA GLN A 231 -12.35 10.85 17.82
C GLN A 231 -11.72 11.08 16.45
N THR A 232 -12.11 12.15 15.77
CA THR A 232 -11.64 12.48 14.42
C THR A 232 -10.12 12.52 14.29
N THR A 233 -9.41 13.02 15.29
CA THR A 233 -7.91 13.04 15.29
C THR A 233 -7.32 11.64 15.21
N VAL A 234 -7.95 10.65 15.85
CA VAL A 234 -7.51 9.24 15.84
C VAL A 234 -7.76 8.64 14.46
N VAL A 235 -8.93 8.90 13.87
CA VAL A 235 -9.27 8.48 12.50
C VAL A 235 -8.27 9.07 11.49
N TRP A 236 -7.96 10.37 11.58
CA TRP A 236 -6.95 11.00 10.73
C TRP A 236 -5.57 10.38 10.86
N MET A 237 -5.16 10.02 12.07
CA MET A 237 -3.87 9.33 12.29
C MET A 237 -3.88 7.93 11.67
N ALA A 238 -4.97 7.19 11.80
CA ALA A 238 -5.16 5.88 11.17
C ALA A 238 -5.08 5.98 9.65
N ASP A 239 -5.79 6.93 9.07
CA ASP A 239 -5.81 7.18 7.63
C ASP A 239 -4.41 7.51 7.08
N ALA A 240 -3.65 8.32 7.81
CA ALA A 240 -2.26 8.61 7.48
C ALA A 240 -1.38 7.36 7.39
N ILE A 241 -1.58 6.41 8.30
CA ILE A 241 -0.84 5.13 8.30
C ILE A 241 -1.29 4.27 7.12
N VAL A 242 -2.59 4.05 6.98
CA VAL A 242 -3.15 3.10 6.00
C VAL A 242 -2.97 3.60 4.57
N ARG A 243 -3.25 4.87 4.31
CA ARG A 243 -3.18 5.45 2.95
C ARG A 243 -1.83 6.09 2.62
N GLY A 244 -1.08 6.56 3.60
CA GLY A 244 0.22 7.19 3.36
C GLY A 244 1.38 6.20 3.49
N TRP A 245 1.55 5.60 4.66
CA TRP A 245 2.73 4.80 4.96
C TRP A 245 2.72 3.42 4.32
N VAL A 246 1.59 2.72 4.36
CA VAL A 246 1.50 1.32 3.89
C VAL A 246 1.75 1.21 2.37
N PRO A 247 1.13 2.02 1.49
CA PRO A 247 1.43 1.96 0.06
C PRO A 247 2.89 2.25 -0.26
N LEU A 248 3.50 3.24 0.40
CA LEU A 248 4.92 3.55 0.22
C LEU A 248 5.81 2.38 0.65
N ALA A 249 5.53 1.75 1.78
CA ALA A 249 6.28 0.58 2.23
C ALA A 249 6.21 -0.57 1.21
N LEU A 250 5.02 -0.86 0.66
CA LEU A 250 4.85 -1.88 -0.36
C LEU A 250 5.55 -1.50 -1.68
N MET A 251 5.47 -0.24 -2.12
CA MET A 251 6.20 0.25 -3.28
C MET A 251 7.71 0.11 -3.11
N PHE A 252 8.24 0.44 -1.91
CA PHE A 252 9.65 0.28 -1.60
C PHE A 252 10.05 -1.20 -1.58
N SER A 253 9.19 -2.08 -1.03
CA SER A 253 9.39 -3.53 -1.09
C SER A 253 9.56 -4.01 -2.53
N VAL A 254 8.69 -3.59 -3.43
CA VAL A 254 8.74 -3.93 -4.86
C VAL A 254 10.00 -3.35 -5.53
N GLY A 255 10.28 -2.06 -5.33
CA GLY A 255 11.42 -1.38 -5.93
C GLY A 255 12.76 -1.99 -5.52
N TYR A 256 12.93 -2.27 -4.23
CA TYR A 256 14.14 -2.92 -3.70
C TYR A 256 14.32 -4.38 -4.14
N HIS A 257 13.32 -4.98 -4.77
CA HIS A 257 13.47 -6.31 -5.39
C HIS A 257 13.67 -6.20 -6.90
N VAL A 258 12.84 -5.41 -7.60
CA VAL A 258 12.82 -5.35 -9.06
C VAL A 258 14.14 -4.78 -9.61
N VAL A 259 14.59 -3.65 -9.08
CA VAL A 259 15.80 -2.98 -9.61
C VAL A 259 17.06 -3.83 -9.43
N PRO A 260 17.39 -4.34 -8.22
CA PRO A 260 18.53 -5.24 -8.04
C PRO A 260 18.44 -6.53 -8.88
N LYS A 261 17.22 -7.08 -9.04
CA LYS A 261 17.01 -8.30 -9.84
C LYS A 261 17.34 -8.07 -11.32
N VAL A 262 16.90 -6.94 -11.89
CA VAL A 262 17.11 -6.66 -13.32
C VAL A 262 18.54 -6.25 -13.62
N THR A 263 19.15 -5.46 -12.74
CA THR A 263 20.54 -5.01 -12.90
C THR A 263 21.58 -6.05 -12.48
N GLY A 264 21.20 -7.04 -11.69
CA GLY A 264 22.13 -7.99 -11.07
C GLY A 264 23.03 -7.36 -10.00
N HIS A 265 22.80 -6.09 -9.64
CA HIS A 265 23.59 -5.36 -8.65
C HIS A 265 22.95 -5.44 -7.26
N PRO A 266 23.74 -5.54 -6.18
CA PRO A 266 23.24 -5.39 -4.84
C PRO A 266 22.74 -3.96 -4.60
N ILE A 267 21.82 -3.79 -3.64
CA ILE A 267 21.35 -2.47 -3.21
C ILE A 267 22.54 -1.60 -2.83
N TRP A 268 22.62 -0.39 -3.40
CA TRP A 268 23.77 0.49 -3.27
C TRP A 268 24.10 0.85 -1.80
N SER A 269 23.09 1.10 -0.96
CA SER A 269 23.31 1.45 0.44
C SER A 269 22.27 0.82 1.39
N GLY A 270 22.72 -0.16 2.19
CA GLY A 270 21.92 -0.77 3.25
C GLY A 270 21.62 0.20 4.42
N SER A 271 22.47 1.20 4.64
CA SER A 271 22.22 2.22 5.68
C SER A 271 21.09 3.16 5.26
N LEU A 272 21.04 3.56 3.99
CA LEU A 272 19.93 4.37 3.47
C LEU A 272 18.60 3.62 3.51
N THR A 273 18.59 2.29 3.28
CA THR A 273 17.36 1.49 3.38
C THR A 273 16.81 1.47 4.81
N LYS A 274 17.68 1.30 5.81
CA LYS A 274 17.27 1.34 7.22
C LYS A 274 16.79 2.72 7.64
N ALA A 275 17.51 3.76 7.22
CA ALA A 275 17.14 5.15 7.49
C ALA A 275 15.80 5.50 6.84
N SER A 276 15.57 5.12 5.57
CA SER A 276 14.31 5.39 4.89
C SER A 276 13.14 4.65 5.54
N MET A 277 13.32 3.43 6.05
CA MET A 277 12.27 2.69 6.75
C MET A 277 11.83 3.38 8.05
N LEU A 278 12.79 3.79 8.89
CA LEU A 278 12.49 4.47 10.15
C LEU A 278 11.88 5.86 9.91
N LEU A 279 12.51 6.65 9.04
CA LEU A 279 12.07 8.00 8.74
C LEU A 279 10.71 8.02 8.04
N LEU A 280 10.45 7.06 7.13
CA LEU A 280 9.17 6.94 6.46
C LEU A 280 8.02 6.89 7.48
N PHE A 281 8.13 6.04 8.49
CA PHE A 281 7.10 5.91 9.51
C PHE A 281 6.92 7.19 10.34
N VAL A 282 8.03 7.80 10.77
CA VAL A 282 7.99 9.01 11.61
C VAL A 282 7.45 10.22 10.85
N THR A 283 7.77 10.34 9.56
CA THR A 283 7.49 11.56 8.79
C THR A 283 6.21 11.50 7.96
N VAL A 284 5.84 10.34 7.41
CA VAL A 284 4.65 10.22 6.56
C VAL A 284 3.38 10.00 7.38
N THR A 285 3.46 9.31 8.52
CA THR A 285 2.30 9.06 9.38
C THR A 285 1.54 10.34 9.76
N PRO A 286 2.18 11.46 10.14
CA PRO A 286 1.49 12.71 10.45
C PRO A 286 1.04 13.52 9.23
N PHE A 287 1.26 13.04 8.01
CA PHE A 287 0.92 13.76 6.78
C PHE A 287 -0.52 14.32 6.79
N PHE A 288 -1.49 13.52 7.16
CA PHE A 288 -2.88 13.94 7.19
C PHE A 288 -3.25 14.80 8.39
N LEU A 289 -2.45 14.84 9.46
CA LEU A 289 -2.69 15.74 10.59
C LEU A 289 -2.60 17.21 10.17
N SER A 290 -1.81 17.56 9.16
CA SER A 290 -1.73 18.92 8.64
C SER A 290 -3.02 19.39 7.98
N GLN A 291 -3.89 18.47 7.55
CA GLN A 291 -5.15 18.75 6.87
C GLN A 291 -6.38 18.52 7.76
N SER A 292 -6.18 18.03 9.00
CA SER A 292 -7.27 17.75 9.92
C SER A 292 -7.83 19.04 10.54
N SER A 293 -9.06 18.95 11.06
CA SER A 293 -9.68 20.00 11.88
C SER A 293 -9.14 20.03 13.32
N THR A 294 -7.94 19.50 13.56
CA THR A 294 -7.30 19.45 14.87
C THR A 294 -6.77 20.80 15.32
N GLU A 295 -6.29 20.87 16.57
CA GLU A 295 -5.70 22.08 17.11
C GLU A 295 -4.51 22.60 16.26
N PRO A 296 -4.36 23.93 16.09
CA PRO A 296 -3.33 24.55 15.24
C PRO A 296 -1.89 24.05 15.52
N LEU A 297 -1.59 23.72 16.78
CA LEU A 297 -0.29 23.17 17.15
C LEU A 297 -0.03 21.80 16.49
N LEU A 298 -1.02 20.90 16.52
CA LEU A 298 -0.91 19.57 15.91
C LEU A 298 -0.83 19.67 14.39
N GLN A 299 -1.60 20.56 13.78
CA GLN A 299 -1.50 20.85 12.35
C GLN A 299 -0.10 21.32 11.96
N SER A 300 0.49 22.22 12.74
CA SER A 300 1.85 22.72 12.50
C SER A 300 2.90 21.61 12.64
N VAL A 301 2.79 20.76 13.66
CA VAL A 301 3.68 19.59 13.84
C VAL A 301 3.52 18.64 12.67
N GLY A 302 2.27 18.33 12.27
CA GLY A 302 2.00 17.51 11.10
C GLY A 302 2.61 18.07 9.83
N ALA A 303 2.49 19.39 9.59
CA ALA A 303 3.07 20.07 8.44
C ALA A 303 4.60 19.99 8.42
N ILE A 304 5.26 20.19 9.57
CA ILE A 304 6.73 20.06 9.69
C ILE A 304 7.16 18.63 9.38
N LEU A 305 6.49 17.62 9.93
CA LEU A 305 6.83 16.22 9.71
C LEU A 305 6.61 15.81 8.26
N VAL A 306 5.56 16.31 7.60
CA VAL A 306 5.33 16.14 6.16
C VAL A 306 6.49 16.70 5.34
N THR A 307 6.96 17.90 5.67
CA THR A 307 8.11 18.46 4.97
C THR A 307 9.36 17.58 5.11
N MET A 308 9.53 16.95 6.27
CA MET A 308 10.63 15.99 6.52
C MET A 308 10.42 14.65 5.81
N GLY A 309 9.19 14.28 5.44
CA GLY A 309 8.86 13.09 4.66
C GLY A 309 9.53 13.00 3.30
N MET A 310 10.04 14.13 2.81
CA MET A 310 10.88 14.17 1.61
C MET A 310 12.16 13.34 1.77
N PHE A 311 12.76 13.27 2.96
CA PHE A 311 14.02 12.57 3.17
C PHE A 311 13.97 11.07 2.93
N PRO A 312 13.01 10.28 3.49
CA PRO A 312 12.93 8.86 3.20
C PRO A 312 12.65 8.56 1.73
N ILE A 313 11.86 9.40 1.07
CA ILE A 313 11.54 9.30 -0.36
C ILE A 313 12.79 9.55 -1.21
N LEU A 314 13.53 10.63 -0.93
CA LEU A 314 14.80 10.91 -1.61
C LEU A 314 15.83 9.81 -1.36
N ALA A 315 15.92 9.29 -0.13
CA ALA A 315 16.83 8.18 0.19
C ALA A 315 16.51 6.92 -0.63
N PHE A 316 15.23 6.59 -0.79
CA PHE A 316 14.79 5.51 -1.66
C PHE A 316 15.16 5.78 -3.13
N SER A 317 14.82 6.94 -3.66
CA SER A 317 15.05 7.31 -5.06
C SER A 317 16.54 7.30 -5.41
N VAL A 318 17.38 7.91 -4.56
CA VAL A 318 18.85 7.90 -4.73
C VAL A 318 19.37 6.48 -4.70
N ASN A 319 18.88 5.65 -3.78
CA ASN A 319 19.32 4.25 -3.68
C ASN A 319 18.98 3.45 -4.94
N MET A 320 17.78 3.65 -5.52
CA MET A 320 17.38 3.00 -6.77
C MET A 320 18.24 3.45 -7.95
N ILE A 321 18.45 4.76 -8.11
CA ILE A 321 19.26 5.32 -9.20
C ILE A 321 20.72 4.86 -9.07
N CYS A 322 21.28 4.86 -7.86
CA CYS A 322 22.65 4.41 -7.65
C CYS A 322 22.81 2.88 -7.84
N THR A 323 21.79 2.09 -7.53
CA THR A 323 21.78 0.64 -7.80
C THR A 323 21.80 0.35 -9.31
N MET A 324 21.11 1.17 -10.12
CA MET A 324 21.09 1.07 -11.57
C MET A 324 22.41 1.52 -12.23
N ARG A 325 23.26 2.25 -11.52
CA ARG A 325 24.45 2.88 -12.08
C ARG A 325 25.39 1.83 -12.69
N GLY A 326 25.71 2.03 -13.95
CA GLY A 326 26.59 1.14 -14.74
C GLY A 326 25.86 0.14 -15.61
N ASP A 327 24.56 -0.11 -15.38
CA ASP A 327 23.77 -1.07 -16.15
C ASP A 327 22.37 -0.52 -16.53
N ALA A 328 22.33 0.72 -16.96
CA ALA A 328 21.11 1.35 -17.45
C ALA A 328 20.51 0.61 -18.68
N GLY A 329 21.34 -0.08 -19.46
CA GLY A 329 20.93 -0.88 -20.61
C GLY A 329 19.95 -1.99 -20.23
N SER A 330 20.21 -2.74 -19.17
CA SER A 330 19.32 -3.82 -18.69
C SER A 330 17.96 -3.27 -18.23
N VAL A 331 17.98 -2.10 -17.58
CA VAL A 331 16.75 -1.43 -17.14
C VAL A 331 15.87 -1.02 -18.32
N VAL A 332 16.45 -0.37 -19.33
CA VAL A 332 15.71 0.12 -20.53
C VAL A 332 15.04 -1.03 -21.30
N HIS A 333 15.62 -2.22 -21.30
CA HIS A 333 15.05 -3.39 -21.97
C HIS A 333 13.97 -4.12 -21.14
N SER A 334 13.75 -3.74 -19.88
CA SER A 334 12.75 -4.31 -18.99
C SER A 334 11.65 -3.29 -18.69
N PRO A 335 10.43 -3.43 -19.26
CA PRO A 335 9.34 -2.49 -19.01
C PRO A 335 8.99 -2.30 -17.54
N GLY A 336 9.07 -3.36 -16.74
CA GLY A 336 8.82 -3.29 -15.31
C GLY A 336 9.91 -2.55 -14.55
N ALA A 337 11.19 -2.71 -14.93
CA ALA A 337 12.28 -1.94 -14.33
C ALA A 337 12.20 -0.46 -14.73
N VAL A 338 11.84 -0.16 -15.99
CA VAL A 338 11.58 1.23 -16.43
C VAL A 338 10.47 1.85 -15.58
N ALA A 339 9.36 1.13 -15.37
CA ALA A 339 8.26 1.61 -14.53
C ALA A 339 8.71 1.89 -13.08
N ALA A 340 9.47 0.98 -12.48
CA ALA A 340 9.97 1.15 -11.10
C ALA A 340 10.95 2.34 -10.98
N ILE A 341 11.84 2.53 -11.94
CA ILE A 341 12.78 3.67 -11.96
C ILE A 341 12.06 4.98 -12.26
N ALA A 342 11.12 4.99 -13.21
CA ALA A 342 10.29 6.18 -13.47
C ALA A 342 9.51 6.59 -12.23
N ALA A 343 8.90 5.64 -11.52
CA ALA A 343 8.25 5.90 -10.25
C ALA A 343 9.21 6.47 -9.20
N ALA A 344 10.41 5.90 -9.07
CA ALA A 344 11.44 6.40 -8.14
C ALA A 344 11.94 7.81 -8.49
N LEU A 345 11.91 8.20 -9.78
CA LEU A 345 12.27 9.55 -10.23
C LEU A 345 11.14 10.55 -10.03
N LEU A 346 9.88 10.13 -10.22
CA LEU A 346 8.71 10.99 -10.08
C LEU A 346 8.29 11.18 -8.62
N LEU A 347 8.49 10.17 -7.78
CA LEU A 347 8.11 10.21 -6.36
C LEU A 347 8.63 11.44 -5.60
N PRO A 348 9.91 11.90 -5.76
CA PRO A 348 10.38 13.14 -5.15
C PRO A 348 9.62 14.39 -5.59
N LEU A 349 9.11 14.45 -6.82
CA LEU A 349 8.31 15.60 -7.29
C LEU A 349 7.00 15.70 -6.52
N PHE A 350 6.31 14.57 -6.30
CA PHE A 350 5.12 14.54 -5.45
C PHE A 350 5.44 14.88 -3.99
N ALA A 351 6.59 14.46 -3.47
CA ALA A 351 7.04 14.85 -2.14
C ALA A 351 7.29 16.36 -2.02
N VAL A 352 7.85 17.00 -3.04
CA VAL A 352 8.03 18.47 -3.09
C VAL A 352 6.69 19.18 -3.17
N LEU A 353 5.74 18.69 -3.98
CA LEU A 353 4.39 19.26 -4.04
C LEU A 353 3.68 19.13 -2.68
N ALA A 354 3.77 17.97 -2.04
CA ALA A 354 3.24 17.77 -0.69
C ALA A 354 3.89 18.70 0.35
N PHE A 355 5.21 18.97 0.21
CA PHE A 355 5.91 19.95 1.02
C PHE A 355 5.27 21.35 0.90
N PHE A 356 5.03 21.85 -0.30
CA PHE A 356 4.41 23.15 -0.50
C PHE A 356 2.97 23.23 0.02
N THR A 357 2.19 22.15 -0.13
CA THR A 357 0.84 22.06 0.45
C THR A 357 0.87 22.05 1.98
N GLY A 358 1.84 21.37 2.59
CA GLY A 358 2.05 21.39 4.04
C GLY A 358 2.44 22.79 4.57
N LEU A 359 3.34 23.49 3.91
CA LEU A 359 3.69 24.87 4.24
C LEU A 359 2.48 25.81 4.19
N ASN A 360 1.60 25.60 3.23
CA ASN A 360 0.40 26.42 3.10
C ASN A 360 -0.55 26.31 4.28
N VAL A 361 -0.69 25.11 4.85
CA VAL A 361 -1.45 24.92 6.09
C VAL A 361 -0.87 25.77 7.24
N MET A 362 0.46 25.92 7.30
CA MET A 362 1.12 26.78 8.29
C MET A 362 0.87 28.29 8.06
N VAL A 363 0.69 28.69 6.81
CA VAL A 363 0.45 30.11 6.43
C VAL A 363 -1.03 30.48 6.46
N GLY A 364 -1.93 29.47 6.51
CA GLY A 364 -3.38 29.69 6.64
C GLY A 364 -4.12 30.01 5.33
N ASP A 365 -3.51 29.66 4.17
CA ASP A 365 -4.15 29.89 2.86
C ASP A 365 -4.91 28.66 2.38
N ALA A 366 -6.23 28.74 2.37
CA ALA A 366 -7.13 27.64 1.99
C ALA A 366 -7.12 27.30 0.48
N SER A 367 -6.44 28.09 -0.36
CA SER A 367 -6.48 27.96 -1.82
C SER A 367 -5.81 26.67 -2.35
N LEU A 368 -4.99 26.01 -1.54
CA LEU A 368 -4.24 24.81 -1.94
C LEU A 368 -4.83 23.48 -1.41
N ALA A 369 -6.00 23.48 -0.77
CA ALA A 369 -6.66 22.24 -0.35
C ALA A 369 -6.99 21.35 -1.56
N SER A 370 -7.43 21.95 -2.68
CA SER A 370 -7.64 21.24 -3.95
C SER A 370 -6.36 20.67 -4.53
N VAL A 371 -5.23 21.39 -4.38
CA VAL A 371 -3.91 20.92 -4.82
C VAL A 371 -3.47 19.70 -3.99
N ALA A 372 -3.73 19.69 -2.69
CA ALA A 372 -3.44 18.53 -1.84
C ALA A 372 -4.20 17.27 -2.28
N THR A 373 -5.47 17.40 -2.63
CA THR A 373 -6.28 16.28 -3.17
C THR A 373 -5.71 15.78 -4.50
N THR A 374 -5.35 16.71 -5.40
CA THR A 374 -4.73 16.37 -6.69
C THR A 374 -3.39 15.65 -6.51
N VAL A 375 -2.55 16.11 -5.56
CA VAL A 375 -1.28 15.46 -5.24
C VAL A 375 -1.49 14.04 -4.73
N ASN A 376 -2.46 13.81 -3.85
CA ASN A 376 -2.78 12.48 -3.34
C ASN A 376 -3.30 11.54 -4.45
N MET A 377 -4.13 12.05 -5.35
CA MET A 377 -4.60 11.30 -6.51
C MET A 377 -3.45 10.99 -7.48
N GLY A 378 -2.62 11.99 -7.82
CA GLY A 378 -1.44 11.79 -8.64
C GLY A 378 -0.47 10.75 -8.08
N TYR A 379 -0.28 10.74 -6.74
CA TYR A 379 0.51 9.73 -6.06
C TYR A 379 -0.04 8.32 -6.27
N LEU A 380 -1.34 8.09 -6.07
CA LEU A 380 -1.96 6.77 -6.22
C LEU A 380 -2.05 6.34 -7.69
N TYR A 381 -2.46 7.22 -8.59
CA TYR A 381 -2.62 6.89 -10.01
C TYR A 381 -1.29 6.75 -10.74
N THR A 382 -0.40 7.72 -10.60
CA THR A 382 0.85 7.75 -11.35
C THR A 382 1.90 6.85 -10.70
N ILE A 383 2.26 7.12 -9.46
CA ILE A 383 3.34 6.40 -8.79
C ILE A 383 2.90 4.98 -8.43
N GLY A 384 1.70 4.82 -7.85
CA GLY A 384 1.12 3.52 -7.54
C GLY A 384 0.91 2.69 -8.81
N GLY A 385 0.39 3.29 -9.88
CA GLY A 385 0.23 2.66 -11.18
C GLY A 385 1.54 2.16 -11.79
N LEU A 386 2.61 2.97 -11.74
CA LEU A 386 3.93 2.57 -12.23
C LEU A 386 4.51 1.40 -11.43
N PHE A 387 4.39 1.39 -10.09
CA PHE A 387 4.81 0.24 -9.30
C PHE A 387 3.92 -0.98 -9.56
N CYS A 388 2.62 -0.83 -9.79
CA CYS A 388 1.75 -1.92 -10.22
C CYS A 388 2.20 -2.51 -11.57
N LEU A 389 2.59 -1.67 -12.54
CA LEU A 389 3.17 -2.15 -13.81
C LEU A 389 4.50 -2.87 -13.58
N ALA A 390 5.35 -2.38 -12.68
CA ALA A 390 6.58 -3.10 -12.30
C ALA A 390 6.28 -4.50 -11.75
N VAL A 391 5.25 -4.64 -10.90
CA VAL A 391 4.78 -5.94 -10.41
C VAL A 391 4.27 -6.81 -11.56
N MET A 392 3.42 -6.27 -12.42
CA MET A 392 2.81 -7.04 -13.51
C MET A 392 3.84 -7.55 -14.52
N PHE A 393 4.88 -6.77 -14.83
CA PHE A 393 5.85 -7.14 -15.86
C PHE A 393 7.05 -7.91 -15.34
N GLU A 394 7.47 -7.70 -14.06
CA GLU A 394 8.64 -8.37 -13.50
C GLU A 394 8.32 -9.45 -12.47
N LEU A 395 7.27 -9.30 -11.68
CA LEU A 395 6.98 -10.19 -10.56
C LEU A 395 5.87 -11.19 -10.86
N TYR A 396 4.80 -10.76 -11.55
CA TYR A 396 3.71 -11.68 -11.94
C TYR A 396 4.20 -12.87 -12.78
N PRO A 397 5.12 -12.71 -13.77
CA PRO A 397 5.69 -13.84 -14.49
C PRO A 397 6.36 -14.88 -13.61
N LEU A 398 6.96 -14.47 -12.49
CA LEU A 398 7.60 -15.38 -11.52
C LEU A 398 6.59 -16.22 -10.75
N ALA A 399 5.39 -15.69 -10.50
CA ALA A 399 4.32 -16.40 -9.80
C ALA A 399 3.46 -17.25 -10.75
N SER A 400 3.25 -16.79 -11.98
CA SER A 400 2.33 -17.42 -12.94
C SER A 400 3.02 -18.33 -13.97
N GLY A 401 4.33 -18.19 -14.14
CA GLY A 401 5.07 -18.85 -15.24
C GLY A 401 4.86 -18.24 -16.63
N ASN A 402 3.97 -17.25 -16.76
CA ASN A 402 3.59 -16.65 -18.04
C ASN A 402 4.13 -15.23 -18.17
N ARG A 403 4.82 -14.91 -19.27
CA ARG A 403 5.27 -13.56 -19.58
C ARG A 403 4.19 -12.77 -20.30
N LEU A 404 3.99 -11.51 -19.89
CA LEU A 404 3.13 -10.58 -20.63
C LEU A 404 3.86 -10.06 -21.88
N ALA A 405 3.08 -9.71 -22.93
CA ALA A 405 3.63 -9.30 -24.24
C ALA A 405 4.47 -8.01 -24.14
N GLY A 406 5.72 -8.05 -24.62
CA GLY A 406 6.71 -6.99 -24.41
C GLY A 406 6.35 -5.63 -25.03
N THR A 407 5.78 -5.60 -26.24
CA THR A 407 5.39 -4.34 -26.92
C THR A 407 4.27 -3.61 -26.21
N SER A 408 3.21 -4.32 -25.78
CA SER A 408 2.09 -3.75 -25.01
C SER A 408 2.54 -3.27 -23.63
N ALA A 409 3.48 -3.98 -23.01
CA ALA A 409 4.03 -3.61 -21.73
C ALA A 409 4.79 -2.29 -21.78
N GLY A 410 5.65 -2.10 -22.80
CA GLY A 410 6.35 -0.84 -23.02
C GLY A 410 5.38 0.32 -23.25
N LEU A 411 4.38 0.13 -24.12
CA LEU A 411 3.36 1.15 -24.39
C LEU A 411 2.59 1.53 -23.11
N ALA A 412 2.14 0.56 -22.33
CA ALA A 412 1.43 0.82 -21.07
C ALA A 412 2.28 1.65 -20.09
N THR A 413 3.57 1.32 -19.95
CA THR A 413 4.49 2.07 -19.10
C THR A 413 4.61 3.53 -19.53
N TRP A 414 4.80 3.79 -20.83
CA TRP A 414 4.90 5.15 -21.36
C TRP A 414 3.59 5.92 -21.23
N LEU A 415 2.44 5.27 -21.44
CA LEU A 415 1.13 5.91 -21.24
C LEU A 415 0.92 6.37 -19.80
N VAL A 416 1.34 5.59 -18.80
CA VAL A 416 1.22 5.99 -17.40
C VAL A 416 2.24 7.08 -17.04
N ILE A 417 3.47 7.07 -17.60
CA ILE A 417 4.47 8.13 -17.34
C ILE A 417 4.00 9.49 -17.86
N PHE A 418 3.36 9.55 -19.04
CA PHE A 418 2.96 10.81 -19.66
C PHE A 418 1.49 11.18 -19.46
N GLY A 419 0.63 10.23 -19.15
CA GLY A 419 -0.81 10.44 -19.00
C GLY A 419 -1.31 10.44 -17.54
N GLY A 420 -0.51 9.93 -16.61
CA GLY A 420 -0.81 9.94 -15.17
C GLY A 420 -0.09 11.09 -14.48
#